data_b77261fad67baeae807cef4e52acba58
#
_entry.id   b77261fad67baeae807cef4e52acba58
#
_cell.length_a   1.000
_cell.length_b   1.000
_cell.length_c   1.000
_cell.angle_alpha   90.00
_cell.angle_beta   90.00
_cell.angle_gamma   90.00
#
_symmetry.space_group_name_H-M   'P 1'
#
loop_
_entity.id
_entity.type
_entity.pdbx_description
1 polymer ?
#
loop_
_entity_poly.entity_id
_entity_poly.type
_entity_poly.pdbx_seq_one_letter_code
_entity_poly.pdbx_strand_id
1 'polypeptide(L)'
;MKKFYISILTLIIISCNSSGSSNITSLIENGDLEELKKRKKEYVDTMNTMQVELNEINDGIAFLDENEKLTLVSNYEIKEKIFNSYMEAQANLKTRKNVLILPEFQGTLEQIFVYEGQYVQKGKLLAEINDSGLKEQLEQLTIQANFAKENFERTERLWNNNIGSEIQFLKSKTDFESSQKMVEQMKDRLAKTKIYAPFDGEVDEIISNQGSNLIPGVSQILRLVNLDKIYAEASVSEKYISFIEEGTEAIVQVPLLGKEIKSQIIQTGNFINPSNRTFRVEVP
;
A
#
# COMPACT_ATOMS: atom_id res chain seq x y z
N MET A 1 86.01 1.48 69.61
CA MET A 1 87.24 0.65 69.56
C MET A 1 87.06 -0.48 68.57
N LYS A 2 87.97 -0.54 67.58
CA LYS A 2 88.47 -1.75 66.87
C LYS A 2 87.48 -2.72 66.27
N LYS A 3 87.57 -3.20 65.04
CA LYS A 3 88.67 -3.30 64.03
C LYS A 3 88.02 -3.75 62.76
N PHE A 4 88.33 -3.19 61.64
CA PHE A 4 88.92 -3.67 60.41
C PHE A 4 88.93 -5.20 60.20
N TYR A 5 88.24 -5.65 59.18
CA TYR A 5 88.72 -6.71 58.28
C TYR A 5 88.21 -6.48 56.85
N ILE A 6 89.15 -6.27 55.99
CA ILE A 6 89.09 -6.29 54.54
C ILE A 6 89.02 -7.74 54.15
N SER A 7 88.06 -8.12 53.31
CA SER A 7 88.16 -9.34 52.53
C SER A 7 87.67 -9.08 51.09
N ILE A 8 88.54 -9.32 50.21
CA ILE A 8 88.52 -9.26 48.74
C ILE A 8 87.42 -10.11 48.23
N LEU A 9 86.44 -9.47 47.52
CA LEU A 9 85.45 -10.16 46.76
C LEU A 9 85.86 -10.12 45.28
N THR A 10 86.25 -11.23 44.75
CA THR A 10 86.57 -11.47 43.35
C THR A 10 85.28 -11.34 42.52
N LEU A 11 85.33 -10.37 41.64
CA LEU A 11 84.30 -10.09 40.65
C LEU A 11 84.36 -11.19 39.55
N ILE A 12 83.41 -12.14 39.58
CA ILE A 12 83.15 -13.04 38.44
C ILE A 12 82.18 -12.33 37.50
N ILE A 13 82.70 -11.74 36.45
CA ILE A 13 81.92 -11.24 35.32
C ILE A 13 81.53 -12.48 34.50
N ILE A 14 80.32 -12.93 34.63
CA ILE A 14 79.68 -13.85 33.67
C ILE A 14 79.34 -13.05 32.43
N SER A 15 80.23 -13.15 31.42
CA SER A 15 79.98 -12.64 30.08
C SER A 15 78.80 -13.41 29.45
N CYS A 16 77.63 -12.82 29.36
CA CYS A 16 76.55 -13.31 28.47
C CYS A 16 77.06 -13.18 27.03
N ASN A 17 77.53 -14.27 26.48
CA ASN A 17 77.94 -14.32 25.10
C ASN A 17 76.71 -14.26 24.16
N SER A 18 76.45 -13.11 23.57
CA SER A 18 75.45 -12.90 22.54
C SER A 18 75.91 -13.41 21.17
N SER A 19 76.29 -14.71 21.11
CA SER A 19 76.81 -15.32 19.89
C SER A 19 75.75 -15.81 18.89
N GLY A 20 74.49 -15.48 19.11
CA GLY A 20 73.36 -15.93 18.20
C GLY A 20 73.14 -15.05 16.97
N SER A 21 73.32 -13.74 17.10
CA SER A 21 72.97 -12.79 16.04
C SER A 21 73.97 -12.66 14.92
N SER A 22 75.24 -12.68 15.25
CA SER A 22 76.31 -12.53 14.24
C SER A 22 76.49 -13.77 13.31
N ASN A 23 76.01 -14.94 13.75
CA ASN A 23 76.11 -16.16 12.97
C ASN A 23 75.01 -16.32 11.93
N ILE A 24 73.85 -15.75 12.13
CA ILE A 24 72.72 -15.79 11.18
C ILE A 24 73.00 -14.86 10.00
N THR A 25 73.53 -13.68 10.25
CA THR A 25 73.83 -12.68 9.21
C THR A 25 74.86 -13.18 8.26
N SER A 26 75.92 -13.85 8.78
CA SER A 26 76.96 -14.43 7.95
C SER A 26 76.51 -15.65 7.12
N LEU A 27 75.51 -16.41 7.62
CA LEU A 27 74.91 -17.50 6.84
C LEU A 27 74.01 -16.96 5.71
N ILE A 28 73.40 -15.82 5.90
CA ILE A 28 72.63 -15.14 4.86
C ILE A 28 73.56 -14.59 3.78
N GLU A 29 74.65 -13.94 4.18
CA GLU A 29 75.63 -13.38 3.23
C GLU A 29 76.36 -14.46 2.42
N ASN A 30 76.62 -15.63 2.98
CA ASN A 30 77.23 -16.75 2.31
C ASN A 30 76.27 -17.59 1.47
N GLY A 31 74.91 -17.31 1.54
CA GLY A 31 73.87 -18.00 0.75
C GLY A 31 73.66 -19.47 1.19
N ASP A 32 74.04 -19.88 2.41
CA ASP A 32 73.88 -21.24 2.88
C ASP A 32 72.45 -21.56 3.37
N LEU A 33 71.67 -21.91 2.39
CA LEU A 33 70.19 -22.15 2.60
C LEU A 33 69.95 -23.38 3.49
N GLU A 34 70.74 -24.39 3.38
CA GLU A 34 70.57 -25.66 4.14
C GLU A 34 70.86 -25.46 5.63
N GLU A 35 71.91 -24.75 5.99
CA GLU A 35 72.19 -24.44 7.37
C GLU A 35 71.23 -23.46 7.98
N LEU A 36 70.69 -22.51 7.19
CA LEU A 36 69.58 -21.63 7.62
C LEU A 36 68.32 -22.40 7.89
N LYS A 37 67.98 -23.40 7.06
CA LYS A 37 66.77 -24.23 7.29
C LYS A 37 66.93 -25.09 8.56
N LYS A 38 68.16 -25.65 8.78
CA LYS A 38 68.51 -26.45 9.97
C LYS A 38 68.35 -25.60 11.24
N ARG A 39 68.93 -24.39 11.24
CA ARG A 39 68.80 -23.44 12.34
C ARG A 39 67.36 -23.01 12.59
N LYS A 40 66.61 -22.74 11.54
CA LYS A 40 65.19 -22.44 11.68
C LYS A 40 64.47 -23.56 12.39
N LYS A 41 64.77 -24.81 12.01
CA LYS A 41 64.12 -25.97 12.64
C LYS A 41 64.46 -26.07 14.12
N GLU A 42 65.74 -25.91 14.48
CA GLU A 42 66.21 -25.92 15.88
C GLU A 42 65.54 -24.84 16.73
N TYR A 43 65.38 -23.61 16.18
CA TYR A 43 64.66 -22.54 16.90
C TYR A 43 63.17 -22.81 17.04
N VAL A 44 62.50 -23.39 16.01
CA VAL A 44 61.10 -23.79 16.10
C VAL A 44 60.90 -24.90 17.13
N ASP A 45 61.76 -25.89 17.15
CA ASP A 45 61.70 -26.99 18.13
C ASP A 45 61.94 -26.46 19.56
N THR A 46 62.91 -25.55 19.74
CA THR A 46 63.10 -24.86 21.02
C THR A 46 61.97 -24.02 21.46
N MET A 47 61.35 -23.29 20.52
CA MET A 47 60.15 -22.48 20.79
C MET A 47 58.97 -23.35 21.21
N ASN A 48 58.75 -24.49 20.53
CA ASN A 48 57.68 -25.42 20.88
C ASN A 48 57.87 -26.01 22.28
N THR A 49 59.11 -26.38 22.65
CA THR A 49 59.42 -26.89 24.00
C THR A 49 59.20 -25.83 25.07
N MET A 50 59.63 -24.56 24.83
CA MET A 50 59.39 -23.45 25.73
C MET A 50 57.91 -23.13 25.86
N GLN A 51 57.10 -23.29 24.76
CA GLN A 51 55.65 -23.08 24.81
C GLN A 51 54.94 -24.14 25.67
N VAL A 52 55.40 -25.39 25.61
CA VAL A 52 54.88 -26.47 26.46
C VAL A 52 55.21 -26.18 27.95
N GLU A 53 56.51 -25.84 28.27
CA GLU A 53 56.85 -25.44 29.61
C GLU A 53 56.07 -24.25 30.14
N LEU A 54 55.79 -23.23 29.28
CA LEU A 54 55.02 -22.06 29.66
C LEU A 54 53.57 -22.44 29.95
N ASN A 55 53.00 -23.37 29.19
CA ASN A 55 51.67 -23.87 29.46
C ASN A 55 51.62 -24.63 30.79
N GLU A 56 52.62 -25.51 31.06
CA GLU A 56 52.74 -26.23 32.37
C GLU A 56 52.88 -25.25 33.54
N ILE A 57 53.63 -24.17 33.38
CA ILE A 57 53.77 -23.12 34.39
C ILE A 57 52.43 -22.39 34.59
N ASN A 58 51.74 -22.03 33.50
CA ASN A 58 50.46 -21.38 33.58
C ASN A 58 49.39 -22.28 34.27
N ASP A 59 49.36 -23.57 33.92
CA ASP A 59 48.48 -24.53 34.55
C ASP A 59 48.82 -24.70 36.06
N GLY A 60 50.13 -24.71 36.41
CA GLY A 60 50.61 -24.73 37.80
C GLY A 60 50.22 -23.46 38.56
N ILE A 61 50.31 -22.30 37.93
CA ILE A 61 49.85 -21.02 38.51
C ILE A 61 48.36 -21.06 38.73
N ALA A 62 47.57 -21.50 37.72
CA ALA A 62 46.11 -21.59 37.84
C ALA A 62 45.68 -22.56 38.97
N PHE A 63 46.46 -23.62 39.22
CA PHE A 63 46.19 -24.57 40.29
C PHE A 63 46.54 -24.02 41.71
N LEU A 64 47.56 -23.17 41.77
CA LEU A 64 48.07 -22.64 43.05
C LEU A 64 47.56 -21.26 43.42
N ASP A 65 47.01 -20.52 42.47
CA ASP A 65 46.50 -19.17 42.69
C ASP A 65 45.03 -19.22 43.19
N GLU A 66 44.84 -19.26 44.48
CA GLU A 66 43.53 -19.17 45.12
C GLU A 66 42.80 -17.84 44.87
N ASN A 67 43.47 -16.85 44.28
CA ASN A 67 42.94 -15.55 43.91
C ASN A 67 42.60 -15.43 42.41
N GLU A 68 42.47 -16.52 41.69
CA GLU A 68 42.03 -16.50 40.31
C GLU A 68 40.70 -15.73 40.24
N LYS A 69 40.72 -14.59 39.57
CA LYS A 69 39.51 -13.76 39.36
C LYS A 69 38.58 -14.54 38.45
N LEU A 70 37.71 -15.35 39.04
CA LEU A 70 36.64 -16.01 38.31
C LEU A 70 35.83 -14.94 37.55
N THR A 71 35.78 -15.11 36.25
CA THR A 71 34.93 -14.23 35.41
C THR A 71 33.50 -14.39 35.85
N LEU A 72 32.91 -13.27 36.27
CA LEU A 72 31.52 -13.28 36.68
C LEU A 72 30.65 -13.60 35.43
N VAL A 73 30.03 -14.77 35.43
CA VAL A 73 29.09 -15.17 34.38
C VAL A 73 27.68 -15.09 34.92
N SER A 74 26.77 -14.46 34.17
CA SER A 74 25.36 -14.50 34.48
C SER A 74 24.70 -15.63 33.70
N ASN A 75 23.97 -16.49 34.40
CA ASN A 75 23.17 -17.50 33.74
C ASN A 75 21.81 -16.88 33.36
N TYR A 76 21.42 -16.96 32.08
CA TYR A 76 20.14 -16.53 31.59
C TYR A 76 19.31 -17.76 31.21
N GLU A 77 18.22 -17.96 31.93
CA GLU A 77 17.26 -19.03 31.62
C GLU A 77 16.47 -18.64 30.36
N ILE A 78 16.68 -19.39 29.27
CA ILE A 78 15.91 -19.19 28.03
C ILE A 78 14.50 -19.75 28.26
N LYS A 79 13.52 -18.86 28.23
CA LYS A 79 12.10 -19.22 28.29
C LYS A 79 11.48 -19.07 26.92
N GLU A 80 10.62 -19.99 26.54
CA GLU A 80 9.81 -19.86 25.34
C GLU A 80 8.94 -18.60 25.45
N LYS A 81 9.02 -17.75 24.44
CA LYS A 81 8.22 -16.54 24.33
C LYS A 81 7.61 -16.48 22.94
N ILE A 82 6.29 -16.21 22.89
CA ILE A 82 5.64 -15.96 21.61
C ILE A 82 6.24 -14.69 21.01
N PHE A 83 6.80 -14.82 19.85
CA PHE A 83 7.31 -13.70 19.04
C PHE A 83 6.32 -13.36 17.96
N ASN A 84 5.73 -12.16 18.05
CA ASN A 84 4.86 -11.64 17.00
C ASN A 84 5.72 -10.92 15.97
N SER A 85 5.67 -11.38 14.74
CA SER A 85 6.31 -10.72 13.60
C SER A 85 5.30 -9.78 12.93
N TYR A 86 5.67 -8.52 12.81
CA TYR A 86 4.86 -7.50 12.16
C TYR A 86 5.49 -7.12 10.83
N MET A 87 4.63 -6.84 9.86
CA MET A 87 5.00 -6.25 8.59
C MET A 87 4.36 -4.86 8.50
N GLU A 88 5.15 -3.88 8.11
CA GLU A 88 4.66 -2.53 7.86
C GLU A 88 4.47 -2.33 6.35
N ALA A 89 3.34 -1.73 5.97
CA ALA A 89 3.04 -1.34 4.61
C ALA A 89 2.36 0.03 4.60
N GLN A 90 2.70 0.85 3.61
CA GLN A 90 1.99 2.11 3.39
C GLN A 90 0.61 1.82 2.80
N ALA A 91 -0.40 2.52 3.31
CA ALA A 91 -1.77 2.40 2.86
C ALA A 91 -2.33 3.77 2.44
N ASN A 92 -3.20 3.74 1.45
CA ASN A 92 -3.99 4.90 1.03
C ASN A 92 -5.42 4.73 1.55
N LEU A 93 -5.97 5.77 2.16
CA LEU A 93 -7.37 5.78 2.55
C LEU A 93 -8.22 5.99 1.29
N LYS A 94 -9.18 5.10 1.09
CA LYS A 94 -10.10 5.12 -0.05
C LYS A 94 -11.54 4.95 0.41
N THR A 95 -12.46 5.36 -0.41
CA THR A 95 -13.89 5.05 -0.28
C THR A 95 -14.39 4.37 -1.55
N ARG A 96 -15.37 3.49 -1.41
CA ARG A 96 -16.00 2.82 -2.56
C ARG A 96 -16.93 3.73 -3.34
N LYS A 97 -17.38 4.82 -2.73
CA LYS A 97 -18.30 5.80 -3.32
C LYS A 97 -17.56 7.12 -3.56
N ASN A 98 -16.73 7.14 -4.57
CA ASN A 98 -16.07 8.34 -5.10
C ASN A 98 -16.27 8.32 -6.62
N VAL A 99 -17.17 9.16 -7.10
CA VAL A 99 -17.61 9.15 -8.49
C VAL A 99 -17.57 10.57 -9.08
N LEU A 100 -17.01 10.65 -10.27
CA LEU A 100 -17.13 11.85 -11.11
C LEU A 100 -18.50 11.84 -11.80
N ILE A 101 -19.26 12.86 -11.58
CA ILE A 101 -20.56 13.04 -12.23
C ILE A 101 -20.32 13.62 -13.62
N LEU A 102 -20.76 12.86 -14.62
CA LEU A 102 -20.64 13.19 -16.03
C LEU A 102 -22.01 13.53 -16.60
N PRO A 103 -22.11 14.41 -17.63
CA PRO A 103 -23.36 14.68 -18.31
C PRO A 103 -23.77 13.47 -19.18
N GLU A 104 -25.05 13.19 -19.21
CA GLU A 104 -25.65 12.22 -20.15
C GLU A 104 -26.20 12.91 -21.42
N PHE A 105 -26.31 14.24 -21.39
CA PHE A 105 -26.81 15.06 -22.49
C PHE A 105 -25.77 16.13 -22.87
N GLN A 106 -25.64 16.40 -24.17
CA GLN A 106 -24.77 17.45 -24.69
C GLN A 106 -25.49 18.79 -24.62
N GLY A 107 -24.86 19.79 -24.01
CA GLY A 107 -25.40 21.15 -23.96
C GLY A 107 -24.62 22.06 -23.06
N THR A 108 -25.12 23.28 -22.87
CA THR A 108 -24.51 24.26 -21.97
C THR A 108 -25.02 24.03 -20.55
N LEU A 109 -24.12 24.04 -19.58
CA LEU A 109 -24.45 23.96 -18.16
C LEU A 109 -25.17 25.23 -17.74
N GLU A 110 -26.49 25.12 -17.49
CA GLU A 110 -27.32 26.26 -17.21
C GLU A 110 -27.20 26.70 -15.76
N GLN A 111 -27.31 25.76 -14.83
CA GLN A 111 -27.25 26.06 -13.40
C GLN A 111 -26.67 24.90 -12.59
N ILE A 112 -25.94 25.24 -11.51
CA ILE A 112 -25.47 24.31 -10.47
C ILE A 112 -26.20 24.68 -9.17
N PHE A 113 -26.84 23.70 -8.52
CA PHE A 113 -27.68 23.88 -7.33
C PHE A 113 -26.98 23.51 -6.03
N VAL A 114 -25.69 23.19 -6.09
CA VAL A 114 -24.88 22.75 -4.96
C VAL A 114 -23.56 23.52 -4.92
N TYR A 115 -22.88 23.47 -3.77
CA TYR A 115 -21.56 24.05 -3.56
C TYR A 115 -20.61 23.01 -2.98
N GLU A 116 -19.31 23.24 -3.09
CA GLU A 116 -18.28 22.37 -2.55
C GLU A 116 -18.38 22.26 -1.03
N GLY A 117 -18.20 21.06 -0.49
CA GLY A 117 -18.41 20.74 0.93
C GLY A 117 -19.88 20.52 1.32
N GLN A 118 -20.82 20.57 0.37
CA GLN A 118 -22.23 20.37 0.67
C GLN A 118 -22.58 18.88 0.70
N TYR A 119 -23.21 18.45 1.80
CA TYR A 119 -23.83 17.12 1.87
C TYR A 119 -25.14 17.09 1.07
N VAL A 120 -25.30 16.06 0.25
CA VAL A 120 -26.47 15.84 -0.61
C VAL A 120 -27.00 14.42 -0.42
N GLN A 121 -28.32 14.28 -0.49
CA GLN A 121 -28.99 12.99 -0.48
C GLN A 121 -29.15 12.45 -1.90
N LYS A 122 -29.22 11.13 -2.04
CA LYS A 122 -29.55 10.46 -3.31
C LYS A 122 -30.81 11.05 -3.92
N GLY A 123 -30.77 11.38 -5.21
CA GLY A 123 -31.89 11.97 -5.95
C GLY A 123 -31.98 13.48 -5.84
N LYS A 124 -31.11 14.17 -5.09
CA LYS A 124 -31.07 15.64 -5.10
C LYS A 124 -30.58 16.14 -6.45
N LEU A 125 -31.23 17.16 -7.00
CA LEU A 125 -30.78 17.85 -8.21
C LEU A 125 -29.46 18.57 -7.92
N LEU A 126 -28.44 18.26 -8.71
CA LEU A 126 -27.08 18.82 -8.60
C LEU A 126 -26.85 19.95 -9.61
N ALA A 127 -27.24 19.69 -10.85
CA ALA A 127 -27.04 20.62 -11.95
C ALA A 127 -28.11 20.42 -13.02
N GLU A 128 -28.30 21.44 -13.86
CA GLU A 128 -29.21 21.43 -14.99
C GLU A 128 -28.47 21.91 -16.26
N ILE A 129 -28.65 21.16 -17.34
CA ILE A 129 -28.15 21.49 -18.67
C ILE A 129 -29.25 22.14 -19.44
N ASN A 130 -28.95 23.17 -20.20
CA ASN A 130 -29.93 23.83 -21.08
C ASN A 130 -30.58 22.82 -22.03
N ASP A 131 -31.88 22.75 -22.01
CA ASP A 131 -32.66 21.74 -22.72
C ASP A 131 -32.76 21.99 -24.24
N SER A 132 -32.28 23.14 -24.71
CA SER A 132 -32.23 23.50 -26.14
C SER A 132 -33.58 23.30 -26.87
N GLY A 133 -34.70 23.53 -26.18
CA GLY A 133 -36.03 23.41 -26.74
C GLY A 133 -36.64 22.00 -26.68
N LEU A 134 -36.05 21.07 -25.91
CA LEU A 134 -36.63 19.72 -25.71
C LEU A 134 -37.98 19.75 -25.01
N LYS A 135 -38.19 20.71 -24.13
CA LYS A 135 -39.45 20.87 -23.41
C LYS A 135 -40.60 21.25 -24.35
N GLU A 136 -40.38 22.20 -25.25
CA GLU A 136 -41.32 22.59 -26.28
C GLU A 136 -41.61 21.45 -27.25
N GLN A 137 -40.58 20.70 -27.64
CA GLN A 137 -40.73 19.53 -28.49
C GLN A 137 -41.54 18.42 -27.80
N LEU A 138 -41.34 18.19 -26.48
CA LEU A 138 -42.12 17.26 -25.69
C LEU A 138 -43.60 17.67 -25.65
N GLU A 139 -43.88 18.96 -25.48
CA GLU A 139 -45.27 19.49 -25.52
C GLU A 139 -45.93 19.21 -26.86
N GLN A 140 -45.26 19.51 -27.97
CA GLN A 140 -45.74 19.23 -29.33
C GLN A 140 -46.05 17.72 -29.52
N LEU A 141 -45.13 16.83 -29.14
CA LEU A 141 -45.37 15.37 -29.22
C LEU A 141 -46.50 14.90 -28.32
N THR A 142 -46.66 15.53 -27.16
CA THR A 142 -47.76 15.23 -26.23
C THR A 142 -49.11 15.58 -26.83
N ILE A 143 -49.24 16.76 -27.50
CA ILE A 143 -50.44 17.16 -28.22
C ILE A 143 -50.78 16.16 -29.32
N GLN A 144 -49.78 15.73 -30.10
CA GLN A 144 -49.94 14.75 -31.16
C GLN A 144 -50.38 13.35 -30.62
N ALA A 145 -49.79 12.91 -29.50
CA ALA A 145 -50.15 11.64 -28.86
C ALA A 145 -51.59 11.68 -28.29
N ASN A 146 -52.03 12.84 -27.73
CA ASN A 146 -53.39 13.02 -27.25
C ASN A 146 -54.39 12.95 -28.40
N PHE A 147 -54.09 13.57 -29.54
CA PHE A 147 -54.96 13.47 -30.73
C PHE A 147 -55.06 12.02 -31.22
N ALA A 148 -53.91 11.31 -31.31
CA ALA A 148 -53.90 9.89 -31.70
C ALA A 148 -54.69 9.02 -30.70
N LYS A 149 -54.61 9.32 -29.40
CA LYS A 149 -55.37 8.65 -28.35
C LYS A 149 -56.88 8.82 -28.53
N GLU A 150 -57.34 10.06 -28.71
CA GLU A 150 -58.76 10.34 -28.90
C GLU A 150 -59.30 9.65 -30.14
N ASN A 151 -58.51 9.63 -31.23
CA ASN A 151 -58.89 8.94 -32.47
C ASN A 151 -58.95 7.42 -32.27
N PHE A 152 -57.98 6.82 -31.57
CA PHE A 152 -58.01 5.41 -31.21
C PHE A 152 -59.22 5.07 -30.33
N GLU A 153 -59.48 5.79 -29.25
CA GLU A 153 -60.63 5.57 -28.36
C GLU A 153 -61.96 5.70 -29.05
N ARG A 154 -62.07 6.61 -30.05
CA ARG A 154 -63.28 6.73 -30.90
C ARG A 154 -63.43 5.53 -31.80
N THR A 155 -62.38 5.10 -32.46
CA THR A 155 -62.37 3.93 -33.38
C THR A 155 -62.61 2.64 -32.62
N GLU A 156 -62.04 2.49 -31.41
CA GLU A 156 -62.28 1.35 -30.53
C GLU A 156 -63.73 1.22 -30.10
N ARG A 157 -64.41 2.36 -29.72
CA ARG A 157 -65.84 2.32 -29.40
C ARG A 157 -66.68 1.91 -30.59
N LEU A 158 -66.38 2.36 -31.83
CA LEU A 158 -67.08 1.96 -33.04
C LEU A 158 -66.86 0.49 -33.34
N TRP A 159 -65.61 -0.01 -33.24
CA TRP A 159 -65.22 -1.39 -33.44
C TRP A 159 -65.94 -2.33 -32.45
N ASN A 160 -66.01 -1.99 -31.19
CA ASN A 160 -66.71 -2.74 -30.14
C ASN A 160 -68.22 -2.83 -30.40
N ASN A 161 -68.77 -1.90 -31.16
CA ASN A 161 -70.18 -1.92 -31.63
C ASN A 161 -70.33 -2.56 -33.02
N ASN A 162 -69.31 -3.28 -33.51
CA ASN A 162 -69.29 -3.91 -34.85
C ASN A 162 -69.39 -2.90 -36.01
N ILE A 163 -68.97 -1.66 -35.83
CA ILE A 163 -68.98 -0.57 -36.82
C ILE A 163 -67.55 -0.25 -37.22
N GLY A 164 -67.23 -0.38 -38.52
CA GLY A 164 -65.89 -0.02 -39.04
C GLY A 164 -65.12 -1.22 -39.59
N SER A 165 -63.87 -0.95 -40.01
CA SER A 165 -62.92 -1.93 -40.55
C SER A 165 -61.88 -2.28 -39.52
N GLU A 166 -61.50 -3.53 -39.39
CA GLU A 166 -60.38 -4.02 -38.56
C GLU A 166 -59.07 -3.26 -38.86
N ILE A 167 -58.81 -3.02 -40.13
CA ILE A 167 -57.65 -2.25 -40.58
C ILE A 167 -57.62 -0.84 -40.00
N GLN A 168 -58.78 -0.16 -39.93
CA GLN A 168 -58.89 1.18 -39.35
C GLN A 168 -58.66 1.15 -37.83
N PHE A 169 -59.18 0.13 -37.13
CA PHE A 169 -58.95 -0.09 -35.71
C PHE A 169 -57.47 -0.34 -35.43
N LEU A 170 -56.85 -1.31 -36.12
CA LEU A 170 -55.42 -1.64 -35.96
C LEU A 170 -54.52 -0.45 -36.28
N LYS A 171 -54.82 0.33 -37.34
CA LYS A 171 -54.08 1.53 -37.70
C LYS A 171 -54.14 2.58 -36.59
N SER A 172 -55.36 2.91 -36.10
CA SER A 172 -55.50 3.91 -35.04
C SER A 172 -54.82 3.50 -33.74
N LYS A 173 -54.85 2.21 -33.42
CA LYS A 173 -54.09 1.63 -32.27
C LYS A 173 -52.61 1.80 -32.45
N THR A 174 -52.05 1.44 -33.60
CA THR A 174 -50.62 1.54 -33.89
C THR A 174 -50.17 3.00 -33.87
N ASP A 175 -50.94 3.92 -34.44
CA ASP A 175 -50.66 5.36 -34.45
C ASP A 175 -50.59 5.91 -33.03
N PHE A 176 -51.54 5.53 -32.17
CA PHE A 176 -51.54 5.91 -30.76
C PHE A 176 -50.33 5.35 -30.00
N GLU A 177 -50.06 4.03 -30.10
CA GLU A 177 -48.92 3.37 -29.43
C GLU A 177 -47.57 3.97 -29.89
N SER A 178 -47.42 4.23 -31.18
CA SER A 178 -46.24 4.88 -31.76
C SER A 178 -46.05 6.29 -31.20
N SER A 179 -47.12 7.11 -31.18
CA SER A 179 -47.08 8.48 -30.66
C SER A 179 -46.75 8.48 -29.16
N GLN A 180 -47.29 7.55 -28.39
CA GLN A 180 -46.96 7.37 -26.97
C GLN A 180 -45.51 7.07 -26.74
N LYS A 181 -44.91 6.19 -27.57
CA LYS A 181 -43.48 5.86 -27.49
C LYS A 181 -42.58 7.03 -27.85
N MET A 182 -42.99 7.90 -28.78
CA MET A 182 -42.28 9.16 -29.09
C MET A 182 -42.25 10.12 -27.89
N VAL A 183 -43.38 10.25 -27.19
CA VAL A 183 -43.47 11.06 -25.97
C VAL A 183 -42.55 10.50 -24.87
N GLU A 184 -42.58 9.19 -24.64
CA GLU A 184 -41.73 8.52 -23.67
C GLU A 184 -40.23 8.76 -23.98
N GLN A 185 -39.81 8.56 -25.21
CA GLN A 185 -38.46 8.83 -25.67
C GLN A 185 -38.02 10.28 -25.43
N MET A 186 -38.91 11.23 -25.66
CA MET A 186 -38.62 12.65 -25.46
C MET A 186 -38.54 13.01 -23.97
N LYS A 187 -39.39 12.41 -23.13
CA LYS A 187 -39.31 12.54 -21.67
C LYS A 187 -37.96 12.03 -21.15
N ASP A 188 -37.48 10.89 -21.64
CA ASP A 188 -36.21 10.32 -21.25
C ASP A 188 -35.03 11.23 -21.67
N ARG A 189 -35.11 11.84 -22.86
CA ARG A 189 -34.14 12.85 -23.30
C ARG A 189 -34.12 14.07 -22.39
N LEU A 190 -35.28 14.61 -22.07
CA LEU A 190 -35.42 15.76 -21.18
C LEU A 190 -34.94 15.43 -19.76
N ALA A 191 -35.22 14.21 -19.27
CA ALA A 191 -34.72 13.78 -17.96
C ALA A 191 -33.18 13.79 -17.88
N LYS A 192 -32.48 13.52 -18.98
CA LYS A 192 -31.02 13.53 -19.05
C LYS A 192 -30.37 14.91 -19.00
N THR A 193 -31.16 15.98 -19.15
CA THR A 193 -30.68 17.36 -18.93
C THR A 193 -30.54 17.69 -17.45
N LYS A 194 -31.22 16.95 -16.58
CA LYS A 194 -31.15 17.12 -15.13
C LYS A 194 -30.25 16.08 -14.48
N ILE A 195 -29.30 16.54 -13.70
CA ILE A 195 -28.26 15.72 -13.11
C ILE A 195 -28.53 15.56 -11.63
N TYR A 196 -28.73 14.33 -11.20
CA TYR A 196 -29.08 13.98 -9.82
C TYR A 196 -27.97 13.21 -9.12
N ALA A 197 -27.92 13.32 -7.78
CA ALA A 197 -27.01 12.55 -6.96
C ALA A 197 -27.33 11.03 -7.01
N PRO A 198 -26.40 10.16 -7.40
CA PRO A 198 -26.65 8.72 -7.47
C PRO A 198 -26.64 8.04 -6.09
N PHE A 199 -26.07 8.66 -5.08
CA PHE A 199 -26.00 8.20 -3.69
C PHE A 199 -25.85 9.39 -2.73
N ASP A 200 -26.02 9.13 -1.44
CA ASP A 200 -25.80 10.12 -0.38
C ASP A 200 -24.30 10.39 -0.22
N GLY A 201 -23.88 11.63 -0.19
CA GLY A 201 -22.48 12.00 -0.07
C GLY A 201 -22.26 13.50 -0.02
N GLU A 202 -20.99 13.89 -0.07
CA GLU A 202 -20.54 15.28 -0.07
C GLU A 202 -19.98 15.66 -1.44
N VAL A 203 -20.27 16.86 -1.88
CA VAL A 203 -19.68 17.43 -3.10
C VAL A 203 -18.25 17.85 -2.78
N ASP A 204 -17.29 17.10 -3.29
CA ASP A 204 -15.87 17.32 -3.04
C ASP A 204 -15.33 18.51 -3.87
N GLU A 205 -15.63 18.51 -5.16
CA GLU A 205 -15.11 19.50 -6.11
C GLU A 205 -16.10 19.77 -7.23
N ILE A 206 -16.28 21.03 -7.61
CA ILE A 206 -17.03 21.44 -8.80
C ILE A 206 -16.05 21.75 -9.92
N ILE A 207 -16.02 20.89 -10.95
CA ILE A 207 -15.03 20.92 -12.03
C ILE A 207 -15.48 21.83 -13.18
N SER A 208 -16.77 21.80 -13.53
CA SER A 208 -17.34 22.62 -14.60
C SER A 208 -18.08 23.84 -14.05
N ASN A 209 -17.88 24.98 -14.68
CA ASN A 209 -18.57 26.22 -14.33
C ASN A 209 -19.87 26.39 -15.12
N GLN A 210 -20.81 27.17 -14.55
CA GLN A 210 -22.01 27.60 -15.28
C GLN A 210 -21.61 28.29 -16.60
N GLY A 211 -22.30 27.94 -17.68
CA GLY A 211 -22.01 28.41 -19.04
C GLY A 211 -21.04 27.51 -19.83
N SER A 212 -20.42 26.51 -19.18
CA SER A 212 -19.56 25.55 -19.85
C SER A 212 -20.33 24.66 -20.83
N ASN A 213 -19.73 24.35 -21.99
CA ASN A 213 -20.28 23.39 -22.93
C ASN A 213 -19.89 21.96 -22.50
N LEU A 214 -20.88 21.13 -22.25
CA LEU A 214 -20.72 19.76 -21.74
C LEU A 214 -20.87 18.74 -22.87
N ILE A 215 -19.94 17.77 -22.90
CA ILE A 215 -19.92 16.66 -23.85
C ILE A 215 -20.05 15.34 -23.06
N PRO A 216 -21.04 14.49 -23.36
CA PRO A 216 -21.25 13.20 -22.70
C PRO A 216 -19.98 12.33 -22.76
N GLY A 217 -19.63 11.73 -21.61
CA GLY A 217 -18.47 10.83 -21.50
C GLY A 217 -17.10 11.50 -21.47
N VAL A 218 -17.01 12.83 -21.70
CA VAL A 218 -15.74 13.60 -21.72
C VAL A 218 -15.72 14.64 -20.61
N SER A 219 -16.76 15.48 -20.54
CA SER A 219 -16.84 16.56 -19.56
C SER A 219 -17.15 16.01 -18.17
N GLN A 220 -16.50 16.57 -17.16
CA GLN A 220 -16.72 16.26 -15.74
C GLN A 220 -17.40 17.47 -15.10
N ILE A 221 -18.50 17.26 -14.38
CA ILE A 221 -19.26 18.35 -13.78
C ILE A 221 -18.81 18.60 -12.35
N LEU A 222 -18.85 17.56 -11.53
CA LEU A 222 -18.44 17.62 -10.14
C LEU A 222 -18.03 16.21 -9.65
N ARG A 223 -17.35 16.16 -8.52
CA ARG A 223 -17.01 14.93 -7.80
C ARG A 223 -17.93 14.77 -6.60
N LEU A 224 -18.55 13.62 -6.48
CA LEU A 224 -19.38 13.23 -5.32
C LEU A 224 -18.69 12.10 -4.55
N VAL A 225 -18.48 12.30 -3.25
CA VAL A 225 -17.78 11.38 -2.37
C VAL A 225 -18.64 11.04 -1.17
N ASN A 226 -18.65 9.79 -0.77
CA ASN A 226 -19.23 9.39 0.50
C ASN A 226 -18.13 8.81 1.39
N LEU A 227 -17.94 9.40 2.56
CA LEU A 227 -16.91 9.06 3.52
C LEU A 227 -17.40 8.15 4.67
N ASP A 228 -18.63 7.66 4.64
CA ASP A 228 -19.20 6.81 5.69
C ASP A 228 -18.48 5.45 5.82
N LYS A 229 -17.93 4.97 4.71
CA LYS A 229 -17.21 3.69 4.65
C LYS A 229 -15.85 3.89 3.98
N ILE A 230 -14.88 4.23 4.79
CA ILE A 230 -13.48 4.38 4.40
C ILE A 230 -12.76 3.05 4.67
N TYR A 231 -11.80 2.71 3.82
CA TYR A 231 -10.89 1.60 4.05
C TYR A 231 -9.47 2.01 3.67
N ALA A 232 -8.52 1.39 4.33
CA ALA A 232 -7.11 1.53 4.00
C ALA A 232 -6.73 0.46 2.96
N GLU A 233 -6.24 0.88 1.80
CA GLU A 233 -5.74 0.00 0.76
C GLU A 233 -4.22 0.02 0.79
N ALA A 234 -3.61 -1.13 1.06
CA ALA A 234 -2.17 -1.33 1.08
C ALA A 234 -1.72 -2.25 -0.04
N SER A 235 -0.52 -2.00 -0.56
CA SER A 235 0.17 -2.89 -1.50
C SER A 235 1.20 -3.71 -0.74
N VAL A 236 1.00 -5.00 -0.65
CA VAL A 236 1.83 -5.95 0.12
C VAL A 236 2.65 -6.83 -0.81
N SER A 237 3.91 -7.08 -0.46
CA SER A 237 4.80 -7.93 -1.27
C SER A 237 4.31 -9.38 -1.35
N GLU A 238 4.42 -10.00 -2.53
CA GLU A 238 4.01 -11.38 -2.82
C GLU A 238 4.55 -12.42 -1.83
N LYS A 239 5.71 -12.17 -1.22
CA LYS A 239 6.33 -13.08 -0.24
C LYS A 239 5.47 -13.32 1.01
N TYR A 240 4.49 -12.44 1.27
CA TYR A 240 3.60 -12.56 2.42
C TYR A 240 2.24 -13.16 2.09
N ILE A 241 1.98 -13.53 0.83
CA ILE A 241 0.66 -14.00 0.38
C ILE A 241 0.16 -15.25 1.13
N SER A 242 1.09 -16.11 1.58
CA SER A 242 0.75 -17.31 2.36
C SER A 242 0.46 -17.05 3.84
N PHE A 243 0.71 -15.81 4.31
CA PHE A 243 0.54 -15.45 5.73
C PHE A 243 -0.58 -14.44 5.95
N ILE A 244 -1.10 -13.86 4.86
CA ILE A 244 -2.12 -12.81 4.92
C ILE A 244 -3.40 -13.31 4.28
N GLU A 245 -4.40 -13.52 5.13
CA GLU A 245 -5.73 -13.97 4.76
C GLU A 245 -6.79 -13.01 5.28
N GLU A 246 -8.02 -13.13 4.81
CA GLU A 246 -9.17 -12.41 5.38
C GLU A 246 -9.32 -12.77 6.85
N GLY A 247 -9.49 -11.76 7.71
CA GLY A 247 -9.53 -11.92 9.15
C GLY A 247 -8.17 -11.75 9.85
N THR A 248 -7.05 -11.68 9.13
CA THR A 248 -5.74 -11.39 9.75
C THR A 248 -5.79 -10.04 10.46
N GLU A 249 -5.28 -9.99 11.70
CA GLU A 249 -5.22 -8.75 12.48
C GLU A 249 -4.32 -7.71 11.82
N ALA A 250 -4.80 -6.48 11.75
CA ALA A 250 -4.10 -5.34 11.21
C ALA A 250 -4.22 -4.14 12.14
N ILE A 251 -3.16 -3.35 12.24
CA ILE A 251 -3.14 -2.08 12.98
C ILE A 251 -2.95 -0.96 11.97
N VAL A 252 -3.97 -0.13 11.80
CA VAL A 252 -3.89 1.05 10.95
C VAL A 252 -3.39 2.22 11.80
N GLN A 253 -2.19 2.70 11.50
CA GLN A 253 -1.62 3.87 12.14
C GLN A 253 -1.89 5.11 11.30
N VAL A 254 -2.46 6.14 11.90
CA VAL A 254 -2.69 7.44 11.26
C VAL A 254 -1.76 8.47 11.93
N PRO A 255 -0.54 8.68 11.42
CA PRO A 255 0.48 9.49 12.10
C PRO A 255 0.03 10.94 12.34
N LEU A 256 -0.71 11.51 11.39
CA LEU A 256 -1.21 12.88 11.50
C LEU A 256 -2.14 13.09 12.70
N LEU A 257 -2.91 12.06 13.06
CA LEU A 257 -3.85 12.11 14.20
C LEU A 257 -3.28 11.46 15.47
N GLY A 258 -2.10 10.85 15.40
CA GLY A 258 -1.51 10.08 16.50
C GLY A 258 -2.38 8.90 16.96
N LYS A 259 -3.21 8.35 16.07
CA LYS A 259 -4.15 7.27 16.38
C LYS A 259 -3.71 5.96 15.76
N GLU A 260 -3.92 4.90 16.53
CA GLU A 260 -3.81 3.51 16.09
C GLU A 260 -5.20 2.86 16.16
N ILE A 261 -5.61 2.27 15.06
CA ILE A 261 -6.91 1.60 14.93
C ILE A 261 -6.63 0.11 14.71
N LYS A 262 -7.06 -0.72 15.66
CA LYS A 262 -7.01 -2.17 15.50
C LYS A 262 -8.18 -2.61 14.64
N SER A 263 -7.89 -3.35 13.61
CA SER A 263 -8.86 -3.84 12.64
C SER A 263 -8.44 -5.21 12.11
N GLN A 264 -9.17 -5.72 11.13
CA GLN A 264 -8.86 -6.97 10.45
C GLN A 264 -8.92 -6.76 8.94
N ILE A 265 -8.16 -7.54 8.22
CA ILE A 265 -8.18 -7.55 6.77
C ILE A 265 -9.54 -8.07 6.31
N ILE A 266 -10.25 -7.27 5.52
CA ILE A 266 -11.57 -7.64 4.96
C ILE A 266 -11.47 -8.24 3.57
N GLN A 267 -10.40 -7.96 2.84
CA GLN A 267 -10.21 -8.48 1.50
C GLN A 267 -8.73 -8.52 1.14
N THR A 268 -8.31 -9.63 0.54
CA THR A 268 -7.02 -9.80 -0.11
C THR A 268 -7.21 -9.95 -1.61
N GLY A 269 -6.41 -9.21 -2.39
CA GLY A 269 -6.44 -9.31 -3.86
C GLY A 269 -5.75 -10.58 -4.33
N ASN A 270 -6.42 -11.38 -5.16
CA ASN A 270 -5.85 -12.59 -5.78
C ASN A 270 -4.90 -12.28 -6.96
N PHE A 271 -4.82 -11.03 -7.39
CA PHE A 271 -3.97 -10.58 -8.48
C PHE A 271 -2.67 -10.00 -7.94
N ILE A 272 -1.55 -10.55 -8.38
CA ILE A 272 -0.22 -10.02 -8.11
C ILE A 272 0.16 -9.11 -9.27
N ASN A 273 0.42 -7.84 -8.98
CA ASN A 273 0.89 -6.89 -9.97
C ASN A 273 2.32 -7.24 -10.40
N PRO A 274 2.55 -7.60 -11.68
CA PRO A 274 3.86 -8.06 -12.15
C PRO A 274 4.94 -6.98 -12.12
N SER A 275 4.56 -5.70 -12.15
CA SER A 275 5.50 -4.58 -12.20
C SER A 275 6.22 -4.35 -10.86
N ASN A 276 5.54 -4.57 -9.75
CA ASN A 276 6.06 -4.31 -8.41
C ASN A 276 5.97 -5.54 -7.46
N ARG A 277 5.46 -6.68 -7.95
CA ARG A 277 5.28 -7.93 -7.20
C ARG A 277 4.53 -7.73 -5.90
N THR A 278 3.43 -6.99 -5.97
CA THR A 278 2.56 -6.76 -4.81
C THR A 278 1.14 -7.21 -5.08
N PHE A 279 0.43 -7.57 -4.02
CA PHE A 279 -1.01 -7.77 -4.04
C PHE A 279 -1.69 -6.75 -3.13
N ARG A 280 -2.97 -6.50 -3.39
CA ARG A 280 -3.76 -5.51 -2.67
C ARG A 280 -4.38 -6.11 -1.42
N VAL A 281 -4.34 -5.35 -0.33
CA VAL A 281 -4.99 -5.69 0.93
C VAL A 281 -5.86 -4.52 1.36
N GLU A 282 -7.09 -4.80 1.79
CA GLU A 282 -8.06 -3.80 2.26
C GLU A 282 -8.34 -4.02 3.75
N VAL A 283 -8.25 -2.93 4.51
CA VAL A 283 -8.53 -2.89 5.96
C VAL A 283 -9.54 -1.78 6.23
N PRO A 284 -10.71 -2.03 6.88
CA PRO A 284 -11.74 -1.04 7.15
C PRO A 284 -11.36 -0.07 8.27
#